data_4e35ee5116ba124ddaeeddcdc02ec65d
#
_entry.id   4e35ee5116ba124ddaeeddcdc02ec65d
#
_cell.length_a   1.000
_cell.length_b   1.000
_cell.length_c   1.000
_cell.angle_alpha   90.00
_cell.angle_beta   90.00
_cell.angle_gamma   90.00
#
_symmetry.space_group_name_H-M   'P 1'
#
loop_
_entity.id
_entity.type
_entity.pdbx_description
1 polymer ?
#
loop_
_entity_poly.entity_id
_entity_poly.type
_entity_poly.pdbx_seq_one_letter_code
_entity_poly.pdbx_strand_id
1 'polypeptide(L)'
;PALTELVVILILVLANGIFSGAEIAVITVRKTRLRELAEEGSTRAKALLWLRAHPERFLATVQVAITVISATAAAFGGASVAQRLTPVLAHVPGLEQHAADVALALVVALVSYLSLVLGELVPKSLALRSSERYAMTVGRPLKLLSTLTRPLAWFLTTSSNVVLRPFGDRTNFTESRVSTEELQQLVDEATKAGALDSHSGEIASRALEFGELTAGAVMVPRN
;
A
#
# COMPACT_ATOMS: atom_id res chain seq x y z
N PRO A 1 -24.34 -18.10 18.13
CA PRO A 1 -24.60 -16.67 18.21
C PRO A 1 -23.39 -15.86 18.58
N ALA A 2 -22.91 -15.75 19.85
CA ALA A 2 -21.72 -14.94 20.17
C ALA A 2 -20.44 -15.44 19.46
N LEU A 3 -20.26 -16.75 19.43
CA LEU A 3 -19.12 -17.35 18.72
C LEU A 3 -19.12 -17.04 17.23
N THR A 4 -20.28 -17.02 16.60
CA THR A 4 -20.43 -16.71 15.17
C THR A 4 -20.01 -15.25 14.88
N GLU A 5 -20.39 -14.32 15.75
CA GLU A 5 -20.04 -12.90 15.62
C GLU A 5 -18.52 -12.70 15.76
N LEU A 6 -17.90 -13.32 16.75
CA LEU A 6 -16.43 -13.28 16.92
C LEU A 6 -15.70 -13.93 15.75
N VAL A 7 -16.21 -15.03 15.21
CA VAL A 7 -15.64 -15.71 14.03
C VAL A 7 -15.73 -14.80 12.80
N VAL A 8 -16.85 -14.09 12.59
CA VAL A 8 -17.00 -13.15 11.48
C VAL A 8 -15.99 -12.02 11.59
N ILE A 9 -15.85 -11.41 12.78
CA ILE A 9 -14.86 -10.35 13.01
C ILE A 9 -13.45 -10.87 12.73
N LEU A 10 -13.12 -12.06 13.24
CA LEU A 10 -11.81 -12.66 13.01
C LEU A 10 -11.54 -12.92 11.53
N ILE A 11 -12.52 -13.43 10.79
CA ILE A 11 -12.40 -13.63 9.34
C ILE A 11 -12.16 -12.31 8.62
N LEU A 12 -12.89 -11.25 8.99
CA LEU A 12 -12.69 -9.92 8.40
C LEU A 12 -11.29 -9.38 8.73
N VAL A 13 -10.82 -9.52 9.96
CA VAL A 13 -9.47 -9.09 10.36
C VAL A 13 -8.39 -9.87 9.60
N LEU A 14 -8.55 -11.18 9.45
CA LEU A 14 -7.60 -12.01 8.67
C LEU A 14 -7.65 -11.66 7.17
N ALA A 15 -8.84 -11.41 6.61
CA ALA A 15 -8.98 -10.94 5.23
C ALA A 15 -8.26 -9.59 5.03
N ASN A 16 -8.41 -8.66 5.98
CA ASN A 16 -7.66 -7.40 5.99
C ASN A 16 -6.15 -7.65 5.96
N GLY A 17 -5.66 -8.60 6.75
CA GLY A 17 -4.26 -8.99 6.79
C GLY A 17 -3.73 -9.51 5.46
N ILE A 18 -4.56 -10.23 4.68
CA ILE A 18 -4.17 -10.69 3.34
C ILE A 18 -3.90 -9.50 2.42
N PHE A 19 -4.77 -8.49 2.41
CA PHE A 19 -4.59 -7.30 1.58
C PHE A 19 -3.41 -6.46 2.05
N SER A 20 -3.28 -6.25 3.35
CA SER A 20 -2.21 -5.48 3.96
C SER A 20 -0.82 -6.10 3.71
N GLY A 21 -0.69 -7.42 3.87
CA GLY A 21 0.52 -8.14 3.51
C GLY A 21 0.81 -8.12 2.00
N ALA A 22 -0.23 -8.20 1.17
CA ALA A 22 -0.10 -8.15 -0.28
C ALA A 22 0.43 -6.81 -0.79
N GLU A 23 0.01 -5.70 -0.18
CA GLU A 23 0.50 -4.37 -0.48
C GLU A 23 2.03 -4.32 -0.39
N ILE A 24 2.56 -4.71 0.75
CA ILE A 24 4.01 -4.71 1.01
C ILE A 24 4.74 -5.74 0.14
N ALA A 25 4.22 -6.95 0.01
CA ALA A 25 4.86 -8.00 -0.77
C ALA A 25 5.05 -7.61 -2.24
N VAL A 26 4.02 -7.05 -2.88
CA VAL A 26 4.07 -6.66 -4.31
C VAL A 26 5.07 -5.53 -4.54
N ILE A 27 5.20 -4.58 -3.61
CA ILE A 27 6.13 -3.46 -3.74
C ILE A 27 7.58 -3.93 -3.49
N THR A 28 7.79 -4.83 -2.53
CA THR A 28 9.13 -5.25 -2.06
C THR A 28 9.81 -6.27 -2.98
N VAL A 29 9.05 -7.11 -3.69
CA VAL A 29 9.65 -8.13 -4.59
C VAL A 29 10.50 -7.48 -5.67
N ARG A 30 11.71 -8.00 -5.89
CA ARG A 30 12.66 -7.50 -6.90
C ARG A 30 12.10 -7.64 -8.31
N LYS A 31 12.10 -6.54 -9.06
CA LYS A 31 11.59 -6.50 -10.44
C LYS A 31 12.37 -7.43 -11.38
N THR A 32 13.68 -7.56 -11.18
CA THR A 32 14.55 -8.46 -11.95
C THR A 32 14.09 -9.91 -11.78
N ARG A 33 13.88 -10.35 -10.54
CA ARG A 33 13.41 -11.71 -10.24
C ARG A 33 12.05 -12.01 -10.85
N LEU A 34 11.14 -11.04 -10.84
CA LEU A 34 9.83 -11.18 -11.48
C LEU A 34 9.95 -11.31 -13.02
N ARG A 35 10.91 -10.62 -13.64
CA ARG A 35 11.16 -10.75 -15.10
C ARG A 35 11.68 -12.13 -15.46
N GLU A 36 12.69 -12.62 -14.74
CA GLU A 36 13.21 -13.99 -14.92
C GLU A 36 12.09 -15.03 -14.87
N LEU A 37 11.29 -15.03 -13.79
CA LEU A 37 10.17 -15.95 -13.62
C LEU A 37 9.08 -15.78 -14.70
N ALA A 38 8.90 -14.58 -15.23
CA ALA A 38 7.93 -14.32 -16.29
C ALA A 38 8.41 -14.85 -17.66
N GLU A 39 9.72 -14.78 -17.92
CA GLU A 39 10.39 -15.37 -19.09
C GLU A 39 10.34 -16.91 -19.04
N GLU A 40 10.49 -17.49 -17.86
CA GLU A 40 10.26 -18.92 -17.58
C GLU A 40 8.79 -19.36 -17.75
N GLY A 41 7.90 -18.43 -18.11
CA GLY A 41 6.48 -18.71 -18.39
C GLY A 41 5.54 -18.54 -17.20
N SER A 42 6.01 -18.11 -16.03
CA SER A 42 5.18 -17.93 -14.84
C SER A 42 4.09 -16.86 -15.05
N THR A 43 2.84 -17.32 -15.10
CA THR A 43 1.68 -16.41 -15.21
C THR A 43 1.44 -15.59 -13.94
N ARG A 44 1.92 -16.04 -12.77
CA ARG A 44 1.88 -15.32 -11.50
C ARG A 44 2.85 -14.13 -11.52
N ALA A 45 4.07 -14.37 -12.03
CA ALA A 45 5.06 -13.31 -12.20
C ALA A 45 4.59 -12.23 -13.20
N LYS A 46 3.97 -12.66 -14.32
CA LYS A 46 3.35 -11.73 -15.29
C LYS A 46 2.24 -10.89 -14.66
N ALA A 47 1.42 -11.48 -13.78
CA ALA A 47 0.39 -10.74 -13.05
C ALA A 47 1.00 -9.68 -12.10
N LEU A 48 2.07 -10.03 -11.39
CA LEU A 48 2.79 -9.11 -10.49
C LEU A 48 3.49 -7.98 -11.26
N LEU A 49 4.11 -8.28 -12.39
CA LEU A 49 4.69 -7.24 -13.26
C LEU A 49 3.63 -6.26 -13.75
N TRP A 50 2.44 -6.77 -14.08
CA TRP A 50 1.32 -5.93 -14.47
C TRP A 50 0.85 -5.02 -13.31
N LEU A 51 0.71 -5.56 -12.09
CA LEU A 51 0.35 -4.76 -10.90
C LEU A 51 1.37 -3.67 -10.62
N ARG A 52 2.66 -3.98 -10.77
CA ARG A 52 3.75 -3.01 -10.60
C ARG A 52 3.86 -1.98 -11.73
N ALA A 53 3.35 -2.30 -12.91
CA ALA A 53 3.24 -1.35 -14.01
C ALA A 53 2.05 -0.39 -13.85
N HIS A 54 1.09 -0.72 -12.96
CA HIS A 54 -0.09 0.09 -12.68
C HIS A 54 -0.26 0.30 -11.17
N PRO A 55 0.72 0.94 -10.51
CA PRO A 55 0.76 1.05 -9.05
C PRO A 55 -0.45 1.79 -8.49
N GLU A 56 -0.92 2.84 -9.15
CA GLU A 56 -2.12 3.61 -8.79
C GLU A 56 -3.36 2.72 -8.64
N ARG A 57 -3.61 1.85 -9.64
CA ARG A 57 -4.76 0.93 -9.61
C ARG A 57 -4.61 -0.12 -8.53
N PHE A 58 -3.41 -0.66 -8.38
CA PHE A 58 -3.10 -1.65 -7.37
C PHE A 58 -3.30 -1.08 -5.96
N LEU A 59 -2.67 0.07 -5.66
CA LEU A 59 -2.77 0.72 -4.34
C LEU A 59 -4.19 1.13 -4.03
N ALA A 60 -4.91 1.76 -4.98
CA ALA A 60 -6.32 2.12 -4.78
C ALA A 60 -7.18 0.89 -4.48
N THR A 61 -6.98 -0.22 -5.21
CA THR A 61 -7.73 -1.47 -4.99
C THR A 61 -7.50 -2.02 -3.59
N VAL A 62 -6.24 -2.12 -3.18
CA VAL A 62 -5.86 -2.65 -1.86
C VAL A 62 -6.37 -1.73 -0.75
N GLN A 63 -6.20 -0.41 -0.88
CA GLN A 63 -6.65 0.56 0.10
C GLN A 63 -8.18 0.53 0.29
N VAL A 64 -8.94 0.45 -0.81
CA VAL A 64 -10.40 0.31 -0.74
C VAL A 64 -10.78 -0.98 -0.03
N ALA A 65 -10.14 -2.10 -0.38
CA ALA A 65 -10.42 -3.39 0.26
C ALA A 65 -10.14 -3.33 1.78
N ILE A 66 -8.99 -2.83 2.19
CA ILE A 66 -8.60 -2.66 3.59
C ILE A 66 -9.62 -1.78 4.33
N THR A 67 -9.98 -0.62 3.75
CA THR A 67 -10.91 0.33 4.36
C THR A 67 -12.31 -0.26 4.52
N VAL A 68 -12.84 -0.90 3.47
CA VAL A 68 -14.19 -1.51 3.51
C VAL A 68 -14.23 -2.66 4.51
N ILE A 69 -13.22 -3.54 4.51
CA ILE A 69 -13.16 -4.68 5.43
C ILE A 69 -13.05 -4.19 6.88
N SER A 70 -12.16 -3.23 7.17
CA SER A 70 -11.97 -2.68 8.52
C SER A 70 -13.22 -1.94 9.02
N ALA A 71 -13.85 -1.12 8.17
CA ALA A 71 -15.09 -0.44 8.51
C ALA A 71 -16.23 -1.43 8.78
N THR A 72 -16.33 -2.49 7.97
CA THR A 72 -17.31 -3.56 8.15
C THR A 72 -17.08 -4.31 9.47
N ALA A 73 -15.82 -4.65 9.79
CA ALA A 73 -15.49 -5.31 11.05
C ALA A 73 -15.83 -4.44 12.26
N ALA A 74 -15.53 -3.14 12.23
CA ALA A 74 -15.84 -2.20 13.30
C ALA A 74 -17.36 -2.00 13.45
N ALA A 75 -18.10 -1.80 12.36
CA ALA A 75 -19.55 -1.65 12.37
C ALA A 75 -20.26 -2.91 12.89
N PHE A 76 -19.83 -4.08 12.41
CA PHE A 76 -20.39 -5.36 12.86
C PHE A 76 -20.09 -5.63 14.33
N GLY A 77 -18.86 -5.35 14.79
CA GLY A 77 -18.47 -5.47 16.20
C GLY A 77 -19.29 -4.54 17.09
N GLY A 78 -19.44 -3.27 16.69
CA GLY A 78 -20.24 -2.28 17.40
C GLY A 78 -21.72 -2.67 17.49
N ALA A 79 -22.32 -3.11 16.38
CA ALA A 79 -23.74 -3.47 16.34
C ALA A 79 -24.07 -4.78 17.09
N SER A 80 -23.18 -5.79 17.03
CA SER A 80 -23.49 -7.12 17.56
C SER A 80 -22.89 -7.37 18.95
N VAL A 81 -21.59 -7.13 19.10
CA VAL A 81 -20.87 -7.46 20.33
C VAL A 81 -21.14 -6.44 21.43
N ALA A 82 -21.23 -5.14 21.07
CA ALA A 82 -21.51 -4.08 22.05
C ALA A 82 -22.90 -4.25 22.69
N GLN A 83 -23.93 -4.61 21.90
CA GLN A 83 -25.27 -4.87 22.43
C GLN A 83 -25.30 -6.00 23.47
N ARG A 84 -24.44 -7.00 23.33
CA ARG A 84 -24.33 -8.09 24.32
C ARG A 84 -23.53 -7.72 25.56
N LEU A 85 -22.56 -6.83 25.40
CA LEU A 85 -21.72 -6.37 26.52
C LEU A 85 -22.47 -5.35 27.40
N THR A 86 -23.38 -4.57 26.82
CA THR A 86 -24.18 -3.57 27.52
C THR A 86 -24.86 -4.10 28.78
N PRO A 87 -25.64 -5.22 28.79
CA PRO A 87 -26.28 -5.69 30.00
C PRO A 87 -25.28 -6.15 31.05
N VAL A 88 -24.12 -6.64 30.70
CA VAL A 88 -23.05 -7.03 31.63
C VAL A 88 -22.50 -5.78 32.33
N LEU A 89 -22.23 -4.71 31.59
CA LEU A 89 -21.73 -3.44 32.14
C LEU A 89 -22.79 -2.68 32.95
N ALA A 90 -24.06 -2.84 32.64
CA ALA A 90 -25.15 -2.23 33.39
C ALA A 90 -25.27 -2.75 34.83
N HIS A 91 -24.68 -3.93 35.18
CA HIS A 91 -24.61 -4.45 36.53
C HIS A 91 -23.43 -3.86 37.34
N VAL A 92 -22.56 -3.07 36.75
CA VAL A 92 -21.43 -2.46 37.45
C VAL A 92 -21.89 -1.13 38.09
N PRO A 93 -21.77 -0.95 39.43
CA PRO A 93 -22.18 0.27 40.08
C PRO A 93 -21.47 1.52 39.50
N GLY A 94 -22.25 2.52 39.14
CA GLY A 94 -21.77 3.76 38.55
C GLY A 94 -21.66 3.78 37.02
N LEU A 95 -21.84 2.64 36.32
CA LEU A 95 -21.82 2.54 34.88
C LEU A 95 -23.23 2.37 34.25
N GLU A 96 -24.26 2.21 35.07
CA GLU A 96 -25.63 1.88 34.65
C GLU A 96 -26.17 2.79 33.55
N GLN A 97 -25.99 4.11 33.67
CA GLN A 97 -26.48 5.08 32.71
C GLN A 97 -25.63 5.18 31.41
N HIS A 98 -24.38 4.74 31.47
CA HIS A 98 -23.42 4.85 30.36
C HIS A 98 -22.98 3.47 29.83
N ALA A 99 -23.61 2.39 30.26
CA ALA A 99 -23.22 1.02 29.93
C ALA A 99 -23.18 0.77 28.42
N ALA A 100 -24.11 1.35 27.66
CA ALA A 100 -24.14 1.21 26.20
C ALA A 100 -22.98 1.93 25.50
N ASP A 101 -22.67 3.14 25.92
CA ASP A 101 -21.58 3.94 25.32
C ASP A 101 -20.23 3.35 25.68
N VAL A 102 -20.05 2.89 26.91
CA VAL A 102 -18.83 2.21 27.36
C VAL A 102 -18.65 0.87 26.66
N ALA A 103 -19.73 0.08 26.50
CA ALA A 103 -19.69 -1.16 25.76
C ALA A 103 -19.25 -0.92 24.30
N LEU A 104 -19.84 0.06 23.64
CA LEU A 104 -19.50 0.43 22.27
C LEU A 104 -18.04 0.85 22.17
N ALA A 105 -17.59 1.76 23.05
CA ALA A 105 -16.20 2.25 23.06
C ALA A 105 -15.20 1.12 23.26
N LEU A 106 -15.46 0.20 24.21
CA LEU A 106 -14.58 -0.95 24.47
C LEU A 106 -14.51 -1.89 23.27
N VAL A 107 -15.65 -2.21 22.65
CA VAL A 107 -15.71 -3.11 21.50
C VAL A 107 -15.01 -2.48 20.29
N VAL A 108 -15.27 -1.21 20.01
CA VAL A 108 -14.59 -0.49 18.92
C VAL A 108 -13.08 -0.43 19.16
N ALA A 109 -12.64 -0.12 20.37
CA ALA A 109 -11.22 -0.12 20.71
C ALA A 109 -10.56 -1.48 20.53
N LEU A 110 -11.23 -2.57 20.99
CA LEU A 110 -10.74 -3.93 20.85
C LEU A 110 -10.67 -4.37 19.39
N VAL A 111 -11.73 -4.15 18.61
CA VAL A 111 -11.78 -4.51 17.19
C VAL A 111 -10.75 -3.71 16.41
N SER A 112 -10.58 -2.42 16.71
CA SER A 112 -9.55 -1.58 16.08
C SER A 112 -8.15 -2.07 16.42
N TYR A 113 -7.87 -2.42 17.66
CA TYR A 113 -6.60 -2.99 18.08
C TYR A 113 -6.29 -4.31 17.37
N LEU A 114 -7.25 -5.23 17.32
CA LEU A 114 -7.10 -6.50 16.61
C LEU A 114 -6.90 -6.29 15.09
N SER A 115 -7.66 -5.37 14.50
CA SER A 115 -7.51 -5.01 13.08
C SER A 115 -6.14 -4.42 12.80
N LEU A 116 -5.62 -3.55 13.65
CA LEU A 116 -4.30 -2.96 13.49
C LEU A 116 -3.19 -4.00 13.65
N VAL A 117 -3.23 -4.81 14.72
CA VAL A 117 -2.15 -5.75 15.01
C VAL A 117 -2.21 -6.96 14.08
N LEU A 118 -3.34 -7.68 14.05
CA LEU A 118 -3.49 -8.93 13.29
C LEU A 118 -3.88 -8.69 11.83
N GLY A 119 -4.59 -7.60 11.54
CA GLY A 119 -5.04 -7.24 10.20
C GLY A 119 -4.06 -6.35 9.44
N GLU A 120 -3.03 -5.79 10.08
CA GLU A 120 -2.10 -4.89 9.39
C GLU A 120 -0.64 -5.12 9.77
N LEU A 121 -0.22 -4.91 11.01
CA LEU A 121 1.20 -4.91 11.39
C LEU A 121 1.85 -6.28 11.23
N VAL A 122 1.22 -7.33 11.77
CA VAL A 122 1.75 -8.70 11.69
C VAL A 122 1.82 -9.19 10.24
N PRO A 123 0.76 -9.09 9.41
CA PRO A 123 0.83 -9.48 8.00
C PRO A 123 1.86 -8.71 7.19
N LYS A 124 2.02 -7.40 7.39
CA LYS A 124 3.07 -6.60 6.73
C LYS A 124 4.46 -7.09 7.10
N SER A 125 4.70 -7.36 8.38
CA SER A 125 5.98 -7.89 8.85
C SER A 125 6.30 -9.28 8.26
N LEU A 126 5.33 -10.19 8.21
CA LEU A 126 5.48 -11.51 7.60
C LEU A 126 5.70 -11.42 6.09
N ALA A 127 4.99 -10.52 5.43
CA ALA A 127 5.13 -10.27 3.98
C ALA A 127 6.52 -9.73 3.63
N LEU A 128 7.11 -8.87 4.44
CA LEU A 128 8.50 -8.41 4.28
C LEU A 128 9.50 -9.57 4.33
N ARG A 129 9.30 -10.50 5.27
CA ARG A 129 10.19 -11.64 5.47
C ARG A 129 10.14 -12.65 4.32
N SER A 130 9.00 -12.78 3.65
CA SER A 130 8.75 -13.78 2.61
C SER A 130 8.04 -13.19 1.40
N SER A 131 8.45 -12.01 0.96
CA SER A 131 7.77 -11.19 -0.04
C SER A 131 7.52 -11.90 -1.37
N GLU A 132 8.50 -12.68 -1.88
CA GLU A 132 8.36 -13.40 -3.16
C GLU A 132 7.25 -14.46 -3.10
N ARG A 133 7.28 -15.34 -2.08
CA ARG A 133 6.25 -16.40 -1.93
C ARG A 133 4.86 -15.81 -1.75
N TYR A 134 4.77 -14.80 -0.89
CA TYR A 134 3.50 -14.13 -0.60
C TYR A 134 2.93 -13.46 -1.86
N ALA A 135 3.74 -12.63 -2.54
CA ALA A 135 3.34 -11.95 -3.76
C ALA A 135 2.92 -12.94 -4.86
N MET A 136 3.68 -14.01 -5.08
CA MET A 136 3.35 -15.06 -6.07
C MET A 136 2.03 -15.75 -5.78
N THR A 137 1.63 -15.86 -4.52
CA THR A 137 0.34 -16.45 -4.13
C THR A 137 -0.82 -15.49 -4.40
N VAL A 138 -0.67 -14.21 -4.03
CA VAL A 138 -1.75 -13.22 -4.12
C VAL A 138 -1.81 -12.46 -5.44
N GLY A 139 -0.77 -12.52 -6.27
CA GLY A 139 -0.63 -11.69 -7.47
C GLY A 139 -1.75 -11.87 -8.50
N ARG A 140 -2.20 -13.10 -8.76
CA ARG A 140 -3.30 -13.37 -9.70
C ARG A 140 -4.65 -12.88 -9.18
N PRO A 141 -5.11 -13.25 -7.96
CA PRO A 141 -6.37 -12.76 -7.44
C PRO A 141 -6.39 -11.23 -7.32
N LEU A 142 -5.27 -10.60 -6.93
CA LEU A 142 -5.17 -9.14 -6.86
C LEU A 142 -5.27 -8.48 -8.24
N LYS A 143 -4.64 -9.04 -9.27
CA LYS A 143 -4.79 -8.55 -10.64
C LYS A 143 -6.25 -8.61 -11.10
N LEU A 144 -6.92 -9.71 -10.83
CA LEU A 144 -8.35 -9.88 -11.16
C LEU A 144 -9.19 -8.84 -10.42
N LEU A 145 -8.98 -8.68 -9.11
CA LEU A 145 -9.67 -7.71 -8.28
C LEU A 145 -9.40 -6.29 -8.78
N SER A 146 -8.15 -5.92 -9.05
CA SER A 146 -7.77 -4.61 -9.57
C SER A 146 -8.40 -4.31 -10.93
N THR A 147 -8.66 -5.32 -11.74
CA THR A 147 -9.38 -5.15 -13.00
C THR A 147 -10.88 -4.94 -12.77
N LEU A 148 -11.46 -5.68 -11.83
CA LEU A 148 -12.88 -5.58 -11.49
C LEU A 148 -13.20 -4.25 -10.79
N THR A 149 -12.31 -3.77 -9.93
CA THR A 149 -12.48 -2.50 -9.18
C THR A 149 -12.10 -1.26 -9.99
N ARG A 150 -11.75 -1.42 -11.27
CA ARG A 150 -11.37 -0.31 -12.17
C ARG A 150 -12.36 0.87 -12.16
N PRO A 151 -13.69 0.67 -12.27
CA PRO A 151 -14.63 1.79 -12.26
C PRO A 151 -14.63 2.52 -10.91
N LEU A 152 -14.47 1.79 -9.80
CA LEU A 152 -14.40 2.37 -8.46
C LEU A 152 -13.10 3.16 -8.27
N ALA A 153 -11.97 2.62 -8.69
CA ALA A 153 -10.68 3.31 -8.65
C ALA A 153 -10.73 4.60 -9.49
N TRP A 154 -11.31 4.56 -10.68
CA TRP A 154 -11.52 5.74 -11.51
C TRP A 154 -12.39 6.80 -10.82
N PHE A 155 -13.49 6.38 -10.20
CA PHE A 155 -14.36 7.29 -9.45
C PHE A 155 -13.62 7.97 -8.30
N LEU A 156 -12.86 7.21 -7.51
CA LEU A 156 -12.07 7.74 -6.39
C LEU A 156 -10.98 8.72 -6.86
N THR A 157 -10.23 8.34 -7.89
CA THR A 157 -9.20 9.22 -8.47
C THR A 157 -9.81 10.50 -9.03
N THR A 158 -10.96 10.41 -9.71
CA THR A 158 -11.66 11.57 -10.23
C THR A 158 -12.12 12.48 -9.10
N SER A 159 -12.69 11.91 -8.03
CA SER A 159 -13.14 12.65 -6.85
C SER A 159 -11.97 13.34 -6.15
N SER A 160 -10.84 12.65 -5.99
CA SER A 160 -9.61 13.24 -5.44
C SER A 160 -9.09 14.39 -6.29
N ASN A 161 -9.10 14.25 -7.61
CA ASN A 161 -8.66 15.29 -8.53
C ASN A 161 -9.57 16.54 -8.49
N VAL A 162 -10.87 16.37 -8.26
CA VAL A 162 -11.79 17.50 -8.05
C VAL A 162 -11.40 18.28 -6.79
N VAL A 163 -11.06 17.59 -5.70
CA VAL A 163 -10.63 18.21 -4.43
C VAL A 163 -9.24 18.86 -4.56
N LEU A 164 -8.33 18.27 -5.33
CA LEU A 164 -6.98 18.78 -5.52
C LEU A 164 -6.89 19.94 -6.54
N ARG A 165 -7.91 20.08 -7.38
CA ARG A 165 -7.93 21.12 -8.44
C ARG A 165 -7.66 22.55 -7.95
N PRO A 166 -8.21 22.99 -6.79
CA PRO A 166 -7.92 24.32 -6.25
C PRO A 166 -6.45 24.51 -5.82
N PHE A 167 -5.74 23.41 -5.52
CA PHE A 167 -4.34 23.42 -5.07
C PHE A 167 -3.35 23.31 -6.25
N GLY A 168 -3.84 23.25 -7.50
CA GLY A 168 -3.00 23.17 -8.70
C GLY A 168 -2.33 21.81 -8.92
N ASP A 169 -2.68 20.81 -8.12
CA ASP A 169 -2.09 19.48 -8.15
C ASP A 169 -3.06 18.44 -8.76
N ARG A 170 -2.51 17.31 -9.19
CA ARG A 170 -3.27 16.14 -9.66
C ARG A 170 -2.74 14.92 -8.94
N THR A 171 -3.63 14.01 -8.56
CA THR A 171 -3.26 12.73 -7.95
C THR A 171 -2.53 11.87 -8.99
N ASN A 172 -1.22 11.97 -9.02
CA ASN A 172 -0.35 11.09 -9.78
C ASN A 172 0.38 10.19 -8.80
N PHE A 173 -0.20 9.03 -8.47
CA PHE A 173 0.48 7.99 -7.69
C PHE A 173 1.68 7.38 -8.44
N THR A 174 1.97 7.85 -9.66
CA THR A 174 2.91 7.21 -10.59
C THR A 174 4.07 8.10 -11.01
N GLU A 175 4.05 9.39 -10.75
CA GLU A 175 5.16 10.27 -11.14
C GLU A 175 6.04 10.65 -9.95
N SER A 176 6.83 9.67 -9.47
CA SER A 176 8.23 10.00 -9.24
C SER A 176 8.86 10.12 -10.64
N ARG A 177 8.74 11.27 -11.28
CA ARG A 177 9.72 11.64 -12.29
C ARG A 177 11.02 11.66 -11.53
N VAL A 178 11.83 10.63 -11.72
CA VAL A 178 13.20 10.65 -11.20
C VAL A 178 13.82 11.90 -11.78
N SER A 179 14.07 12.91 -10.96
CA SER A 179 14.68 14.15 -11.41
C SER A 179 16.14 13.86 -11.78
N THR A 180 16.76 14.76 -12.53
CA THR A 180 18.19 14.61 -12.88
C THR A 180 19.04 14.52 -11.62
N GLU A 181 18.68 15.29 -10.59
CA GLU A 181 19.35 15.29 -9.28
C GLU A 181 19.18 13.92 -8.54
N GLU A 182 18.01 13.32 -8.64
CA GLU A 182 17.76 12.00 -8.02
C GLU A 182 18.51 10.90 -8.77
N LEU A 183 18.62 10.97 -10.10
CA LEU A 183 19.49 10.11 -10.90
C LEU A 183 20.95 10.27 -10.51
N GLN A 184 21.42 11.47 -10.29
CA GLN A 184 22.77 11.77 -9.87
C GLN A 184 23.07 11.18 -8.48
N GLN A 185 22.13 11.32 -7.53
CA GLN A 185 22.25 10.70 -6.22
C GLN A 185 22.31 9.16 -6.31
N LEU A 186 21.52 8.54 -7.17
CA LEU A 186 21.56 7.08 -7.38
C LEU A 186 22.90 6.62 -7.98
N VAL A 187 23.49 7.39 -8.89
CA VAL A 187 24.84 7.12 -9.45
C VAL A 187 25.89 7.22 -8.35
N ASP A 188 25.82 8.25 -7.52
CA ASP A 188 26.75 8.48 -6.41
C ASP A 188 26.63 7.35 -5.34
N GLU A 189 25.40 6.93 -5.00
CA GLU A 189 25.18 5.80 -4.10
C GLU A 189 25.75 4.49 -4.66
N ALA A 190 25.50 4.21 -5.94
CA ALA A 190 26.02 3.03 -6.61
C ALA A 190 27.55 3.01 -6.65
N THR A 191 28.18 4.17 -6.84
CA THR A 191 29.64 4.32 -6.83
C THR A 191 30.21 4.12 -5.42
N LYS A 192 29.59 4.74 -4.40
CA LYS A 192 29.98 4.54 -2.98
C LYS A 192 29.81 3.11 -2.49
N ALA A 193 28.78 2.43 -2.98
CA ALA A 193 28.51 1.03 -2.66
C ALA A 193 29.41 0.04 -3.43
N GLY A 194 30.27 0.52 -4.34
CA GLY A 194 31.15 -0.32 -5.16
C GLY A 194 30.42 -1.11 -6.27
N ALA A 195 29.15 -0.78 -6.55
CA ALA A 195 28.37 -1.37 -7.63
C ALA A 195 28.73 -0.77 -9.00
N LEU A 196 29.25 0.47 -8.99
CA LEU A 196 29.88 1.16 -10.12
C LEU A 196 31.30 1.49 -9.75
N ASP A 197 32.24 1.35 -10.70
CA ASP A 197 33.59 1.86 -10.51
C ASP A 197 33.59 3.40 -10.55
N SER A 198 34.57 4.04 -9.90
CA SER A 198 34.60 5.50 -9.75
C SER A 198 34.68 6.24 -11.08
N HIS A 199 35.32 5.66 -12.09
CA HIS A 199 35.43 6.28 -13.42
C HIS A 199 34.10 6.24 -14.19
N SER A 200 33.41 5.11 -14.14
CA SER A 200 32.06 4.97 -14.72
C SER A 200 31.03 5.88 -14.03
N GLY A 201 31.12 6.00 -12.70
CA GLY A 201 30.29 6.93 -11.92
C GLY A 201 30.50 8.38 -12.32
N GLU A 202 31.76 8.80 -12.45
CA GLU A 202 32.11 10.16 -12.89
C GLU A 202 31.61 10.47 -14.31
N ILE A 203 31.75 9.52 -15.25
CA ILE A 203 31.23 9.68 -16.61
C ILE A 203 29.72 9.83 -16.59
N ALA A 204 29.02 9.01 -15.82
CA ALA A 204 27.55 9.07 -15.71
C ALA A 204 27.08 10.40 -15.12
N SER A 205 27.70 10.90 -14.04
CA SER A 205 27.40 12.20 -13.45
C SER A 205 27.62 13.34 -14.44
N ARG A 206 28.75 13.37 -15.13
CA ARG A 206 29.03 14.40 -16.15
C ARG A 206 28.07 14.32 -17.34
N ALA A 207 27.62 13.14 -17.73
CA ALA A 207 26.64 12.98 -18.80
C ALA A 207 25.26 13.53 -18.41
N LEU A 208 24.86 13.41 -17.14
CA LEU A 208 23.62 13.99 -16.61
C LEU A 208 23.70 15.53 -16.57
N GLU A 209 24.82 16.10 -16.09
CA GLU A 209 25.06 17.53 -16.07
C GLU A 209 25.11 18.15 -17.50
N PHE A 210 25.60 17.40 -18.48
CA PHE A 210 25.65 17.86 -19.87
C PHE A 210 24.27 18.15 -20.46
N GLY A 211 23.25 17.42 -20.02
CA GLY A 211 21.86 17.64 -20.45
C GLY A 211 21.28 19.00 -20.02
N GLU A 212 21.86 19.64 -19.02
CA GLU A 212 21.43 20.93 -18.48
C GLU A 212 22.23 22.11 -19.04
N LEU A 213 23.34 21.83 -19.75
CA LEU A 213 24.19 22.88 -20.32
C LEU A 213 23.48 23.54 -21.50
N THR A 214 23.33 24.85 -21.42
CA THR A 214 22.87 25.67 -22.54
C THR A 214 24.03 26.10 -23.42
N ALA A 215 23.78 26.35 -24.72
CA ALA A 215 24.79 26.86 -25.64
C ALA A 215 25.48 28.12 -25.11
N GLY A 216 24.77 28.97 -24.36
CA GLY A 216 25.30 30.17 -23.72
C GLY A 216 26.31 29.89 -22.61
N ALA A 217 26.24 28.74 -21.94
CA ALA A 217 27.18 28.35 -20.89
C ALA A 217 28.52 27.86 -21.43
N VAL A 218 28.57 27.45 -22.70
CA VAL A 218 29.75 26.82 -23.34
C VAL A 218 30.37 27.76 -24.42
N MET A 219 29.65 28.81 -24.81
CA MET A 219 30.17 29.70 -25.88
C MET A 219 31.20 30.71 -25.35
N VAL A 220 32.27 30.87 -26.09
CA VAL A 220 33.24 31.92 -25.84
C VAL A 220 32.71 33.24 -26.42
N PRO A 221 32.58 34.32 -25.61
CA PRO A 221 32.16 35.61 -26.14
C PRO A 221 33.12 36.09 -27.24
N ARG A 222 32.58 36.54 -28.35
CA ARG A 222 33.36 37.12 -29.41
C ARG A 222 33.70 38.56 -29.02
N ASN A 223 34.97 38.85 -28.73
CA ASN A 223 35.50 40.21 -28.56
C ASN A 223 35.57 40.92 -29.89
#